data_a0c37e8e7c6eb6e8ab0cce0e504d7eec
#
_entry.id   a0c37e8e7c6eb6e8ab0cce0e504d7eec
#
_cell.length_a   1.000
_cell.length_b   1.000
_cell.length_c   1.000
_cell.angle_alpha   90.00
_cell.angle_beta   90.00
_cell.angle_gamma   90.00
#
_symmetry.space_group_name_H-M   'P 1'
#
loop_
_entity.id
_entity.type
_entity.pdbx_description
1 polymer ?
#
loop_
_entity_poly.entity_id
_entity_poly.type
_entity_poly.pdbx_seq_one_letter_code
_entity_poly.pdbx_strand_id
1 'polypeptide(L)'
;PSLGERRISMGDEVITVAAGFPTTVSPIIQFGAVPVFVDVELPSGNIDCRYLDEALTSRTKAVMLAHTLGNPFDLGKVKSFCDRHNLWLIEDNCDALGSRYKFDGQWHYTGTIGHLGTSSFYPPHHMTMGEGGAVYTNDPQLKRLVDSFRDWGRDCWCPSGHDNTCGRRFSQQFGELPLGYDHKYVYSHFGYNLKVTDMQAAIGCAQLVKLPTFIESRKNNWRQFREGLADLEEIFVLPEAASNSDPSWFGFLMTVRVGSGLTRDRIVSHLEKNGVQTRMLFAGNLIKHPCFDEMRVSREGYRVVGDLVNTDRIMRDSFWIGVYPGMTEKMISYMIDVLCKLAKS
;
A
#
# COMPACT_ATOMS: atom_id res chain seq x y z
N PRO A 1 16.12 18.85 -6.92
CA PRO A 1 17.11 19.75 -6.29
C PRO A 1 16.68 20.27 -4.92
N SER A 2 15.37 20.57 -4.74
CA SER A 2 14.85 21.17 -3.50
C SER A 2 14.95 20.26 -2.26
N LEU A 3 15.08 18.95 -2.41
CA LEU A 3 15.21 17.99 -1.30
C LEU A 3 16.68 17.77 -0.87
N GLY A 4 17.66 18.37 -1.58
CA GLY A 4 19.07 18.23 -1.27
C GLY A 4 19.52 16.76 -1.22
N GLU A 5 20.22 16.37 -0.16
CA GLU A 5 20.73 15.00 0.06
C GLU A 5 19.63 13.96 0.32
N ARG A 6 18.42 14.40 0.69
CA ARG A 6 17.26 13.50 0.87
C ARG A 6 16.56 13.14 -0.44
N ARG A 7 16.97 13.71 -1.57
CA ARG A 7 16.46 13.32 -2.88
C ARG A 7 16.77 11.84 -3.13
N ILE A 8 15.79 11.10 -3.63
CA ILE A 8 15.99 9.75 -4.16
C ILE A 8 16.53 9.88 -5.58
N SER A 9 17.64 9.24 -5.88
CA SER A 9 18.34 9.27 -7.15
C SER A 9 18.57 7.85 -7.68
N MET A 10 19.03 7.73 -8.91
CA MET A 10 19.37 6.44 -9.51
C MET A 10 20.41 5.69 -8.64
N GLY A 11 20.13 4.43 -8.32
CA GLY A 11 20.97 3.58 -7.48
C GLY A 11 20.75 3.74 -5.98
N ASP A 12 19.98 4.73 -5.52
CA ASP A 12 19.56 4.81 -4.12
C ASP A 12 18.62 3.65 -3.77
N GLU A 13 18.63 3.23 -2.51
CA GLU A 13 17.88 2.08 -2.05
C GLU A 13 16.57 2.49 -1.34
N VAL A 14 15.52 1.69 -1.59
CA VAL A 14 14.22 1.81 -0.92
C VAL A 14 13.84 0.46 -0.32
N ILE A 15 13.72 0.38 1.00
CA ILE A 15 13.30 -0.84 1.69
C ILE A 15 11.81 -1.08 1.45
N THR A 16 11.47 -2.31 1.08
CA THR A 16 10.09 -2.75 0.78
C THR A 16 9.95 -4.27 0.99
N VAL A 17 8.80 -4.86 0.61
CA VAL A 17 8.54 -6.30 0.69
C VAL A 17 8.16 -6.87 -0.67
N ALA A 18 8.57 -8.12 -0.95
CA ALA A 18 8.21 -8.77 -2.20
C ALA A 18 6.79 -9.38 -2.18
N ALA A 19 6.24 -9.65 -0.98
CA ALA A 19 4.82 -9.99 -0.79
C ALA A 19 3.96 -8.72 -0.83
N GLY A 20 4.14 -7.89 -1.86
CA GLY A 20 3.50 -6.60 -2.03
C GLY A 20 2.71 -6.50 -3.34
N PHE A 21 1.91 -5.45 -3.45
CA PHE A 21 1.27 -5.13 -4.73
C PHE A 21 2.31 -4.47 -5.66
N PRO A 22 2.28 -4.75 -6.97
CA PRO A 22 3.29 -4.22 -7.90
C PRO A 22 3.47 -2.70 -7.85
N THR A 23 2.39 -1.94 -7.65
CA THR A 23 2.45 -0.48 -7.64
C THR A 23 3.13 0.12 -6.39
N THR A 24 3.33 -0.66 -5.32
CA THR A 24 4.18 -0.26 -4.20
C THR A 24 5.67 -0.36 -4.57
N VAL A 25 6.04 -1.26 -5.49
CA VAL A 25 7.44 -1.53 -5.89
C VAL A 25 7.82 -0.88 -7.21
N SER A 26 6.92 -0.92 -8.21
CA SER A 26 7.22 -0.47 -9.57
C SER A 26 7.79 0.95 -9.67
N PRO A 27 7.31 1.96 -8.91
CA PRO A 27 7.89 3.30 -8.96
C PRO A 27 9.36 3.34 -8.55
N ILE A 28 9.80 2.48 -7.62
CA ILE A 28 11.19 2.40 -7.19
C ILE A 28 12.08 2.07 -8.39
N ILE A 29 11.70 1.03 -9.14
CA ILE A 29 12.46 0.55 -10.30
C ILE A 29 12.34 1.53 -11.48
N GLN A 30 11.16 2.05 -11.76
CA GLN A 30 10.90 2.97 -12.87
C GLN A 30 11.71 4.27 -12.77
N PHE A 31 12.00 4.74 -11.55
CA PHE A 31 12.83 5.91 -11.30
C PHE A 31 14.30 5.60 -11.04
N GLY A 32 14.72 4.34 -11.29
CA GLY A 32 16.12 3.91 -11.21
C GLY A 32 16.65 3.71 -9.80
N ALA A 33 15.78 3.72 -8.79
CA ALA A 33 16.14 3.31 -7.44
C ALA A 33 16.11 1.77 -7.32
N VAL A 34 16.71 1.24 -6.28
CA VAL A 34 16.90 -0.19 -6.04
C VAL A 34 15.96 -0.63 -4.92
N PRO A 35 14.95 -1.47 -5.19
CA PRO A 35 14.14 -2.06 -4.12
C PRO A 35 14.98 -3.03 -3.30
N VAL A 36 14.91 -2.88 -1.97
CA VAL A 36 15.52 -3.77 -0.99
C VAL A 36 14.42 -4.57 -0.34
N PHE A 37 14.33 -5.84 -0.70
CA PHE A 37 13.28 -6.72 -0.22
C PHE A 37 13.67 -7.38 1.09
N VAL A 38 12.82 -7.23 2.09
CA VAL A 38 12.87 -7.97 3.35
C VAL A 38 11.68 -8.92 3.47
N ASP A 39 11.78 -9.91 4.35
CA ASP A 39 10.69 -10.87 4.55
C ASP A 39 9.50 -10.24 5.28
N VAL A 40 8.41 -10.96 5.32
CA VAL A 40 7.17 -10.58 5.99
C VAL A 40 6.87 -11.51 7.16
N GLU A 41 5.98 -11.08 8.04
CA GLU A 41 5.48 -11.89 9.15
C GLU A 41 4.16 -12.57 8.78
N LEU A 42 4.00 -13.81 9.24
CA LEU A 42 2.69 -14.44 9.32
C LEU A 42 2.14 -14.19 10.75
N PRO A 43 0.84 -13.95 10.94
CA PRO A 43 -0.28 -14.04 10.00
C PRO A 43 -0.61 -12.73 9.25
N SER A 44 0.15 -11.66 9.45
CA SER A 44 -0.22 -10.32 8.95
C SER A 44 0.08 -10.11 7.46
N GLY A 45 1.13 -10.74 6.93
CA GLY A 45 1.70 -10.43 5.62
C GLY A 45 2.44 -9.08 5.57
N ASN A 46 2.61 -8.41 6.69
CA ASN A 46 3.35 -7.16 6.81
C ASN A 46 4.85 -7.39 6.98
N ILE A 47 5.64 -6.34 6.79
CA ILE A 47 7.10 -6.37 6.93
C ILE A 47 7.54 -6.98 8.27
N ASP A 48 8.55 -7.87 8.23
CA ASP A 48 9.26 -8.31 9.42
C ASP A 48 10.32 -7.26 9.80
N CYS A 49 9.99 -6.47 10.81
CA CYS A 49 10.84 -5.37 11.26
C CYS A 49 12.21 -5.81 11.82
N ARG A 50 12.43 -7.10 12.07
CA ARG A 50 13.73 -7.62 12.52
C ARG A 50 14.83 -7.44 11.48
N TYR A 51 14.48 -7.35 10.22
CA TYR A 51 15.42 -7.18 9.10
C TYR A 51 15.73 -5.73 8.75
N LEU A 52 15.13 -4.74 9.41
CA LEU A 52 15.31 -3.33 9.04
C LEU A 52 16.76 -2.86 9.17
N ASP A 53 17.43 -3.21 10.27
CA ASP A 53 18.83 -2.78 10.50
C ASP A 53 19.78 -3.47 9.52
N GLU A 54 19.54 -4.73 9.14
CA GLU A 54 20.33 -5.44 8.11
C GLU A 54 20.06 -4.90 6.70
N ALA A 55 18.86 -4.39 6.47
CA ALA A 55 18.47 -3.80 5.19
C ALA A 55 19.12 -2.42 4.95
N LEU A 56 19.57 -1.74 6.01
CA LEU A 56 20.13 -0.40 5.94
C LEU A 56 21.53 -0.38 5.30
N THR A 57 21.72 0.56 4.36
CA THR A 57 23.04 0.91 3.83
C THR A 57 23.17 2.42 3.71
N SER A 58 24.37 2.91 3.33
CA SER A 58 24.59 4.34 3.04
C SER A 58 23.76 4.86 1.84
N ARG A 59 23.22 3.96 1.00
CA ARG A 59 22.36 4.30 -0.14
C ARG A 59 20.89 4.28 0.20
N THR A 60 20.49 3.78 1.37
CA THR A 60 19.08 3.74 1.78
C THR A 60 18.54 5.15 1.97
N LYS A 61 17.42 5.48 1.29
CA LYS A 61 16.78 6.79 1.33
C LYS A 61 15.35 6.75 1.82
N ALA A 62 14.69 5.61 1.66
CA ALA A 62 13.27 5.48 2.01
C ALA A 62 12.90 4.07 2.45
N VAL A 63 11.76 4.01 3.13
CA VAL A 63 10.96 2.80 3.35
C VAL A 63 9.61 3.04 2.69
N MET A 64 9.15 2.13 1.83
CA MET A 64 7.85 2.19 1.16
C MET A 64 7.11 0.88 1.37
N LEU A 65 5.98 0.91 2.09
CA LEU A 65 5.25 -0.27 2.54
C LEU A 65 3.75 -0.07 2.42
N ALA A 66 3.04 -1.15 2.09
CA ALA A 66 1.59 -1.20 2.16
C ALA A 66 1.11 -1.71 3.53
N HIS A 67 -0.08 -1.25 3.95
CA HIS A 67 -0.83 -1.82 5.06
C HIS A 67 -1.65 -3.01 4.53
N THR A 68 -1.12 -4.21 4.66
CA THR A 68 -1.62 -5.41 4.00
C THR A 68 -3.07 -5.71 4.34
N LEU A 69 -3.94 -5.68 3.34
CA LEU A 69 -5.40 -5.94 3.45
C LEU A 69 -6.08 -5.13 4.57
N GLY A 70 -5.61 -3.92 4.83
CA GLY A 70 -6.15 -3.03 5.85
C GLY A 70 -5.51 -3.18 7.23
N ASN A 71 -4.63 -4.16 7.43
CA ASN A 71 -3.92 -4.40 8.68
C ASN A 71 -2.62 -3.57 8.73
N PRO A 72 -2.49 -2.57 9.60
CA PRO A 72 -1.28 -1.76 9.65
C PRO A 72 -0.04 -2.58 9.96
N PHE A 73 1.06 -2.30 9.28
CA PHE A 73 2.37 -2.78 9.75
C PHE A 73 2.77 -2.06 11.06
N ASP A 74 3.80 -2.54 11.74
CA ASP A 74 4.30 -1.91 12.98
C ASP A 74 4.88 -0.51 12.69
N LEU A 75 3.96 0.47 12.60
CA LEU A 75 4.31 1.86 12.33
C LEU A 75 5.22 2.44 13.40
N GLY A 76 5.10 1.99 14.64
CA GLY A 76 5.98 2.45 15.72
C GLY A 76 7.44 2.11 15.46
N LYS A 77 7.73 0.86 15.10
CA LYS A 77 9.11 0.43 14.78
C LYS A 77 9.62 1.03 13.48
N VAL A 78 8.81 0.98 12.42
CA VAL A 78 9.22 1.48 11.10
C VAL A 78 9.45 2.99 11.13
N LYS A 79 8.56 3.78 11.74
CA LYS A 79 8.71 5.23 11.86
C LYS A 79 9.95 5.59 12.69
N SER A 80 10.14 4.94 13.85
CA SER A 80 11.32 5.16 14.68
C SER A 80 12.62 4.82 13.96
N PHE A 81 12.64 3.74 13.17
CA PHE A 81 13.78 3.41 12.31
C PHE A 81 14.04 4.50 11.26
N CYS A 82 13.01 4.94 10.54
CA CYS A 82 13.14 5.99 9.55
C CYS A 82 13.66 7.30 10.15
N ASP A 83 13.17 7.69 11.32
CA ASP A 83 13.59 8.92 11.99
C ASP A 83 15.06 8.88 12.45
N ARG A 84 15.50 7.75 13.02
CA ARG A 84 16.89 7.57 13.43
C ARG A 84 17.88 7.68 12.27
N HIS A 85 17.46 7.24 11.08
CA HIS A 85 18.33 7.18 9.89
C HIS A 85 18.02 8.24 8.84
N ASN A 86 17.18 9.22 9.18
CA ASN A 86 16.76 10.32 8.28
C ASN A 86 16.19 9.82 6.93
N LEU A 87 15.41 8.74 6.96
CA LEU A 87 14.80 8.12 5.79
C LEU A 87 13.38 8.66 5.57
N TRP A 88 12.93 8.67 4.32
CA TRP A 88 11.51 8.87 4.02
C TRP A 88 10.70 7.63 4.39
N LEU A 89 9.55 7.82 5.01
CA LEU A 89 8.53 6.78 5.15
C LEU A 89 7.36 7.12 4.23
N ILE A 90 7.05 6.18 3.32
CA ILE A 90 5.93 6.26 2.38
C ILE A 90 4.97 5.12 2.74
N GLU A 91 3.76 5.49 3.15
CA GLU A 91 2.70 4.54 3.49
C GLU A 91 1.78 4.33 2.29
N ASP A 92 1.77 3.13 1.72
CA ASP A 92 0.73 2.74 0.77
C ASP A 92 -0.51 2.30 1.55
N ASN A 93 -1.48 3.22 1.61
CA ASN A 93 -2.71 3.06 2.38
C ASN A 93 -3.92 2.67 1.48
N CYS A 94 -3.67 2.11 0.29
CA CYS A 94 -4.72 1.79 -0.67
C CYS A 94 -5.73 0.80 -0.10
N ASP A 95 -5.27 -0.24 0.62
CA ASP A 95 -6.11 -1.25 1.26
C ASP A 95 -6.57 -0.87 2.68
N ALA A 96 -6.17 0.29 3.21
CA ALA A 96 -6.31 0.59 4.64
C ALA A 96 -6.98 1.94 4.93
N LEU A 97 -7.75 2.47 3.99
CA LEU A 97 -8.46 3.73 4.22
C LEU A 97 -9.42 3.60 5.41
N GLY A 98 -9.19 4.44 6.43
CA GLY A 98 -9.93 4.42 7.69
C GLY A 98 -9.34 3.52 8.76
N SER A 99 -8.29 2.75 8.48
CA SER A 99 -7.50 2.07 9.53
C SER A 99 -6.80 3.09 10.42
N ARG A 100 -6.64 2.74 11.68
CA ARG A 100 -5.96 3.59 12.66
C ARG A 100 -4.85 2.84 13.36
N TYR A 101 -3.83 3.57 13.76
CA TYR A 101 -2.72 3.07 14.55
C TYR A 101 -2.46 3.99 15.74
N LYS A 102 -2.19 3.41 16.91
CA LYS A 102 -1.87 4.16 18.13
C LYS A 102 -0.37 4.45 18.16
N PHE A 103 -0.02 5.70 17.86
CA PHE A 103 1.35 6.21 17.82
C PHE A 103 1.50 7.37 18.83
N ASP A 104 2.57 7.39 19.60
CA ASP A 104 2.81 8.38 20.68
C ASP A 104 1.59 8.60 21.60
N GLY A 105 0.91 7.49 21.94
CA GLY A 105 -0.24 7.50 22.82
C GLY A 105 -1.56 7.98 22.20
N GLN A 106 -1.55 8.44 20.95
CA GLN A 106 -2.72 8.94 20.24
C GLN A 106 -3.09 8.06 19.04
N TRP A 107 -4.37 8.09 18.66
CA TRP A 107 -4.87 7.40 17.47
C TRP A 107 -4.71 8.29 16.24
N HIS A 108 -3.98 7.78 15.24
CA HIS A 108 -3.80 8.40 13.94
C HIS A 108 -4.38 7.50 12.84
N TYR A 109 -4.86 8.09 11.77
CA TYR A 109 -5.17 7.33 10.56
C TYR A 109 -3.86 6.85 9.91
N THR A 110 -3.87 5.61 9.42
CA THR A 110 -2.77 5.11 8.59
C THR A 110 -2.63 5.96 7.32
N GLY A 111 -1.42 6.04 6.78
CA GLY A 111 -1.09 6.94 5.69
C GLY A 111 -0.75 8.38 6.14
N THR A 112 -0.95 8.72 7.43
CA THR A 112 -0.69 10.06 7.96
C THR A 112 0.46 10.14 8.97
N ILE A 113 1.09 9.01 9.29
CA ILE A 113 2.20 8.91 10.24
C ILE A 113 3.55 9.07 9.53
N GLY A 114 3.66 8.53 8.32
CA GLY A 114 4.82 8.73 7.45
C GLY A 114 4.91 10.14 6.85
N HIS A 115 5.85 10.32 5.96
CA HIS A 115 6.05 11.60 5.26
C HIS A 115 5.08 11.78 4.09
N LEU A 116 4.72 10.66 3.44
CA LEU A 116 3.75 10.59 2.34
C LEU A 116 2.82 9.41 2.58
N GLY A 117 1.54 9.60 2.30
CA GLY A 117 0.56 8.53 2.22
C GLY A 117 -0.12 8.50 0.87
N THR A 118 -0.51 7.31 0.42
CA THR A 118 -1.29 7.12 -0.80
C THR A 118 -2.60 6.41 -0.49
N SER A 119 -3.66 6.76 -1.18
CA SER A 119 -4.92 6.02 -1.15
C SER A 119 -5.45 5.84 -2.56
N SER A 120 -6.05 4.69 -2.81
CA SER A 120 -6.71 4.41 -4.08
C SER A 120 -8.22 4.46 -3.93
N PHE A 121 -8.87 5.01 -4.93
CA PHE A 121 -10.33 5.02 -5.07
C PHE A 121 -10.78 4.18 -6.27
N TYR A 122 -9.96 3.18 -6.63
CA TYR A 122 -10.30 2.10 -7.54
C TYR A 122 -11.55 1.33 -7.02
N PRO A 123 -12.46 0.82 -7.86
CA PRO A 123 -13.76 0.30 -7.43
C PRO A 123 -13.77 -0.67 -6.26
N PRO A 124 -12.86 -1.65 -6.10
CA PRO A 124 -12.91 -2.60 -4.99
C PRO A 124 -12.40 -2.04 -3.66
N HIS A 125 -11.75 -0.86 -3.64
CA HIS A 125 -11.27 -0.28 -2.39
C HIS A 125 -12.40 0.23 -1.48
N HIS A 126 -12.06 0.82 -0.34
CA HIS A 126 -13.01 1.21 0.72
C HIS A 126 -14.07 2.21 0.25
N MET A 127 -13.71 3.08 -0.69
CA MET A 127 -14.62 3.95 -1.44
C MET A 127 -14.14 4.02 -2.90
N THR A 128 -15.03 4.41 -3.81
CA THR A 128 -14.68 4.51 -5.23
C THR A 128 -14.92 5.89 -5.81
N MET A 129 -14.13 6.25 -6.82
CA MET A 129 -14.38 7.38 -7.71
C MET A 129 -14.54 6.91 -9.18
N GLY A 130 -14.84 5.59 -9.40
CA GLY A 130 -14.69 4.93 -10.68
C GLY A 130 -13.21 4.58 -10.91
N GLU A 131 -12.40 5.57 -11.13
CA GLU A 131 -10.94 5.56 -11.01
C GLU A 131 -10.51 6.82 -10.27
N GLY A 132 -9.46 6.74 -9.45
CA GLY A 132 -8.93 7.86 -8.71
C GLY A 132 -8.02 7.45 -7.57
N GLY A 133 -7.43 8.43 -6.93
CA GLY A 133 -6.57 8.25 -5.77
C GLY A 133 -6.15 9.57 -5.18
N ALA A 134 -5.45 9.50 -4.07
CA ALA A 134 -4.87 10.65 -3.41
C ALA A 134 -3.44 10.36 -2.95
N VAL A 135 -2.58 11.35 -3.06
CA VAL A 135 -1.28 11.42 -2.37
C VAL A 135 -1.37 12.58 -1.40
N TYR A 136 -1.04 12.35 -0.15
CA TYR A 136 -1.18 13.35 0.90
C TYR A 136 0.06 13.41 1.80
N THR A 137 0.31 14.61 2.34
CA THR A 137 1.44 14.90 3.21
C THR A 137 1.16 16.11 4.07
N ASN A 138 1.80 16.17 5.23
CA ASN A 138 1.82 17.37 6.09
C ASN A 138 3.02 18.30 5.79
N ASP A 139 3.94 17.90 4.90
CA ASP A 139 5.11 18.68 4.51
C ASP A 139 4.76 19.61 3.32
N PRO A 140 4.83 20.96 3.49
CA PRO A 140 4.51 21.89 2.41
C PRO A 140 5.44 21.77 1.19
N GLN A 141 6.69 21.33 1.39
CA GLN A 141 7.64 21.15 0.30
C GLN A 141 7.28 19.92 -0.53
N LEU A 142 6.99 18.80 0.14
CA LEU A 142 6.50 17.58 -0.54
C LEU A 142 5.18 17.86 -1.25
N LYS A 143 4.27 18.61 -0.63
CA LYS A 143 3.00 19.01 -1.27
C LYS A 143 3.22 19.72 -2.60
N ARG A 144 4.15 20.68 -2.67
CA ARG A 144 4.46 21.38 -3.93
C ARG A 144 5.03 20.44 -4.99
N LEU A 145 5.89 19.50 -4.60
CA LEU A 145 6.43 18.50 -5.52
C LEU A 145 5.35 17.58 -6.07
N VAL A 146 4.47 17.07 -5.20
CA VAL A 146 3.34 16.22 -5.60
C VAL A 146 2.42 16.95 -6.57
N ASP A 147 2.06 18.22 -6.27
CA ASP A 147 1.22 19.03 -7.17
C ASP A 147 1.90 19.25 -8.52
N SER A 148 3.21 19.53 -8.52
CA SER A 148 3.99 19.69 -9.75
C SER A 148 3.98 18.41 -10.58
N PHE A 149 4.29 17.26 -10.01
CA PHE A 149 4.29 15.98 -10.73
C PHE A 149 2.90 15.59 -11.25
N ARG A 150 1.84 15.89 -10.51
CA ARG A 150 0.46 15.68 -10.95
C ARG A 150 0.08 16.54 -12.15
N ASP A 151 0.66 17.75 -12.28
CA ASP A 151 0.33 18.79 -13.27
C ASP A 151 1.50 19.04 -14.23
N TRP A 152 1.91 18.03 -14.98
CA TRP A 152 2.97 18.01 -16.02
C TRP A 152 4.37 18.41 -15.54
N GLY A 153 4.64 18.49 -14.25
CA GLY A 153 5.90 19.00 -13.71
C GLY A 153 5.98 20.50 -13.68
N ARG A 154 4.84 21.19 -13.73
CA ARG A 154 4.73 22.64 -13.69
C ARG A 154 5.29 23.21 -12.39
N ASP A 155 6.02 24.30 -12.48
CA ASP A 155 6.56 25.00 -11.33
C ASP A 155 5.51 25.88 -10.63
N CYS A 156 4.58 26.46 -11.38
CA CYS A 156 3.53 27.33 -10.89
C CYS A 156 2.56 26.57 -9.95
N TRP A 157 2.36 27.12 -8.75
CA TRP A 157 1.45 26.57 -7.72
C TRP A 157 0.16 27.40 -7.54
N CYS A 158 -0.14 28.32 -8.45
CA CYS A 158 -1.39 29.08 -8.39
C CYS A 158 -2.59 28.14 -8.55
N PRO A 159 -3.65 28.26 -7.73
CA PRO A 159 -4.87 27.48 -7.90
C PRO A 159 -5.47 27.68 -9.30
N SER A 160 -6.14 26.65 -9.80
CA SER A 160 -6.87 26.73 -11.08
C SER A 160 -7.83 27.92 -11.09
N GLY A 161 -7.82 28.68 -12.19
CA GLY A 161 -8.67 29.86 -12.34
C GLY A 161 -8.19 31.13 -11.60
N HIS A 162 -7.10 31.06 -10.85
CA HIS A 162 -6.53 32.19 -10.12
C HIS A 162 -5.10 32.44 -10.56
N ASP A 163 -4.91 33.34 -11.51
CA ASP A 163 -3.59 33.68 -12.00
C ASP A 163 -2.84 34.63 -11.05
N ASN A 164 -1.52 34.53 -11.04
CA ASN A 164 -0.59 35.40 -10.33
C ASN A 164 -0.84 35.56 -8.81
N THR A 165 -1.43 34.54 -8.16
CA THR A 165 -1.61 34.59 -6.68
C THR A 165 -0.27 34.57 -5.94
N CYS A 166 0.81 34.14 -6.58
CA CYS A 166 2.18 34.18 -6.05
C CYS A 166 2.80 35.61 -6.14
N GLY A 167 2.22 36.55 -6.92
CA GLY A 167 2.77 37.86 -7.18
C GLY A 167 4.08 37.90 -7.96
N ARG A 168 4.46 36.76 -8.58
CA ARG A 168 5.79 36.60 -9.19
C ARG A 168 5.73 36.06 -10.62
N ARG A 169 4.61 36.20 -11.31
CA ARG A 169 4.37 35.59 -12.62
C ARG A 169 5.42 35.97 -13.67
N PHE A 170 5.91 37.20 -13.67
CA PHE A 170 6.81 37.73 -14.69
C PHE A 170 8.12 38.28 -14.10
N SER A 171 8.49 37.95 -12.89
CA SER A 171 9.64 38.59 -12.20
C SER A 171 10.75 37.63 -11.81
N GLN A 172 10.69 36.37 -12.25
CA GLN A 172 11.65 35.34 -11.85
C GLN A 172 12.51 34.88 -13.03
N GLN A 173 13.70 34.36 -12.70
CA GLN A 173 14.58 33.67 -13.62
C GLN A 173 14.48 32.16 -13.40
N PHE A 174 14.26 31.40 -14.47
CA PHE A 174 14.19 29.94 -14.44
C PHE A 174 15.15 29.36 -15.48
N GLY A 175 16.21 28.69 -15.02
CA GLY A 175 17.22 28.10 -15.88
C GLY A 175 17.72 29.11 -16.94
N GLU A 176 17.69 28.69 -18.19
CA GLU A 176 18.12 29.50 -19.35
C GLU A 176 16.98 30.28 -20.03
N LEU A 177 15.76 30.24 -19.45
CA LEU A 177 14.64 30.98 -19.99
C LEU A 177 14.87 32.50 -19.88
N PRO A 178 14.27 33.34 -20.75
CA PRO A 178 14.37 34.80 -20.61
C PRO A 178 13.87 35.27 -19.23
N LEU A 179 14.52 36.28 -18.67
CA LEU A 179 14.06 36.91 -17.42
C LEU A 179 12.60 37.37 -17.57
N GLY A 180 11.77 37.03 -16.61
CA GLY A 180 10.36 37.35 -16.63
C GLY A 180 9.50 36.46 -17.52
N TYR A 181 10.01 35.32 -17.96
CA TYR A 181 9.21 34.31 -18.66
C TYR A 181 8.00 33.93 -17.79
N ASP A 182 6.83 33.72 -18.42
CA ASP A 182 5.60 33.47 -17.69
C ASP A 182 5.72 32.21 -16.83
N HIS A 183 5.74 32.36 -15.48
CA HIS A 183 5.86 31.30 -14.51
C HIS A 183 4.86 30.15 -14.71
N LYS A 184 3.67 30.47 -15.25
CA LYS A 184 2.63 29.49 -15.54
C LYS A 184 3.06 28.41 -16.55
N TYR A 185 4.05 28.71 -17.39
CA TYR A 185 4.58 27.83 -18.44
C TYR A 185 6.00 27.34 -18.18
N VAL A 186 6.44 27.41 -16.91
CA VAL A 186 7.72 26.87 -16.49
C VAL A 186 7.51 25.45 -15.95
N TYR A 187 8.34 24.51 -16.42
CA TYR A 187 8.32 23.10 -16.01
C TYR A 187 9.65 22.74 -15.34
N SER A 188 9.61 22.44 -14.05
CA SER A 188 10.79 22.10 -13.25
C SER A 188 10.99 20.59 -13.10
N HIS A 189 10.02 19.79 -13.54
CA HIS A 189 10.04 18.33 -13.47
C HIS A 189 9.42 17.72 -14.74
N PHE A 190 9.75 16.47 -15.02
CA PHE A 190 9.02 15.63 -15.97
C PHE A 190 7.85 14.97 -15.22
N GLY A 191 6.69 15.60 -15.25
CA GLY A 191 5.50 15.16 -14.54
C GLY A 191 4.45 14.52 -15.43
N TYR A 192 3.30 14.24 -14.85
CA TYR A 192 2.17 13.54 -15.46
C TYR A 192 0.94 14.46 -15.54
N ASN A 193 -0.07 14.04 -16.26
CA ASN A 193 -1.41 14.61 -16.12
C ASN A 193 -2.29 13.63 -15.33
N LEU A 194 -2.28 13.78 -14.00
CA LEU A 194 -2.99 12.91 -13.07
C LEU A 194 -4.14 13.62 -12.34
N LYS A 195 -4.68 14.68 -12.95
CA LYS A 195 -5.84 15.39 -12.40
C LYS A 195 -7.11 14.55 -12.57
N VAL A 196 -7.89 14.46 -11.50
CA VAL A 196 -9.25 13.88 -11.55
C VAL A 196 -10.22 14.86 -12.18
N THR A 197 -11.30 14.35 -12.76
CA THR A 197 -12.40 15.15 -13.27
C THR A 197 -13.38 15.49 -12.15
N ASP A 198 -14.19 16.55 -12.33
CA ASP A 198 -15.25 16.92 -11.38
C ASP A 198 -16.30 15.80 -11.23
N MET A 199 -16.55 15.02 -12.29
CA MET A 199 -17.44 13.85 -12.23
C MET A 199 -16.91 12.78 -11.28
N GLN A 200 -15.62 12.46 -11.36
CA GLN A 200 -14.96 11.52 -10.44
C GLN A 200 -14.98 12.06 -9.00
N ALA A 201 -14.66 13.34 -8.83
CA ALA A 201 -14.69 13.99 -7.52
C ALA A 201 -16.08 13.98 -6.90
N ALA A 202 -17.14 14.21 -7.67
CA ALA A 202 -18.53 14.16 -7.20
C ALA A 202 -18.92 12.75 -6.69
N ILE A 203 -18.49 11.68 -7.40
CA ILE A 203 -18.67 10.29 -6.93
C ILE A 203 -17.93 10.10 -5.61
N GLY A 204 -16.67 10.56 -5.52
CA GLY A 204 -15.86 10.47 -4.30
C GLY A 204 -16.50 11.16 -3.11
N CYS A 205 -17.03 12.38 -3.29
CA CYS A 205 -17.78 13.10 -2.25
C CYS A 205 -19.00 12.32 -1.75
N ALA A 206 -19.77 11.73 -2.66
CA ALA A 206 -20.95 10.92 -2.32
C ALA A 206 -20.56 9.61 -1.58
N GLN A 207 -19.42 9.03 -1.91
CA GLN A 207 -18.90 7.82 -1.25
C GLN A 207 -18.31 8.14 0.13
N LEU A 208 -17.61 9.27 0.27
CA LEU A 208 -16.96 9.69 1.52
C LEU A 208 -17.98 9.79 2.68
N VAL A 209 -19.20 10.26 2.41
CA VAL A 209 -20.27 10.32 3.42
C VAL A 209 -20.65 8.94 3.94
N LYS A 210 -20.51 7.89 3.11
CA LYS A 210 -20.85 6.50 3.46
C LYS A 210 -19.68 5.75 4.11
N LEU A 211 -18.46 6.26 3.97
CA LEU A 211 -17.23 5.57 4.38
C LEU A 211 -17.25 5.09 5.84
N PRO A 212 -17.72 5.87 6.84
CA PRO A 212 -17.79 5.38 8.22
C PRO A 212 -18.61 4.10 8.36
N THR A 213 -19.77 4.02 7.72
CA THR A 213 -20.62 2.81 7.71
C THR A 213 -19.93 1.64 7.01
N PHE A 214 -19.21 1.90 5.91
CA PHE A 214 -18.47 0.87 5.20
C PHE A 214 -17.35 0.27 6.05
N ILE A 215 -16.62 1.11 6.80
CA ILE A 215 -15.57 0.67 7.72
C ILE A 215 -16.14 -0.26 8.79
N GLU A 216 -17.23 0.14 9.46
CA GLU A 216 -17.84 -0.67 10.51
C GLU A 216 -18.40 -2.00 9.96
N SER A 217 -19.00 -2.00 8.78
CA SER A 217 -19.45 -3.23 8.11
C SER A 217 -18.29 -4.17 7.83
N ARG A 218 -17.15 -3.68 7.32
CA ARG A 218 -15.94 -4.47 7.07
C ARG A 218 -15.38 -5.09 8.36
N LYS A 219 -15.30 -4.31 9.44
CA LYS A 219 -14.87 -4.78 10.77
C LYS A 219 -15.77 -5.90 11.29
N ASN A 220 -17.09 -5.71 11.17
CA ASN A 220 -18.07 -6.69 11.61
C ASN A 220 -17.99 -7.99 10.79
N ASN A 221 -17.89 -7.89 9.45
CA ASN A 221 -17.77 -9.03 8.56
C ASN A 221 -16.49 -9.83 8.86
N TRP A 222 -15.37 -9.14 9.07
CA TRP A 222 -14.09 -9.76 9.42
C TRP A 222 -14.19 -10.49 10.77
N ARG A 223 -14.83 -9.88 11.76
CA ARG A 223 -15.03 -10.49 13.08
C ARG A 223 -15.84 -11.78 12.98
N GLN A 224 -16.92 -11.78 12.22
CA GLN A 224 -17.74 -12.96 11.99
C GLN A 224 -16.93 -14.11 11.35
N PHE A 225 -16.06 -13.83 10.38
CA PHE A 225 -15.15 -14.84 9.83
C PHE A 225 -14.16 -15.33 10.88
N ARG A 226 -13.54 -14.43 11.65
CA ARG A 226 -12.56 -14.81 12.68
C ARG A 226 -13.16 -15.71 13.74
N GLU A 227 -14.37 -15.41 14.18
CA GLU A 227 -15.12 -16.21 15.15
C GLU A 227 -15.60 -17.53 14.53
N GLY A 228 -16.19 -17.49 13.34
CA GLY A 228 -16.78 -18.68 12.70
C GLY A 228 -15.74 -19.69 12.16
N LEU A 229 -14.50 -19.26 11.99
CA LEU A 229 -13.40 -20.13 11.53
C LEU A 229 -12.41 -20.49 12.64
N ALA A 230 -12.66 -20.12 13.90
CA ALA A 230 -11.75 -20.35 15.02
C ALA A 230 -11.37 -21.84 15.18
N ASP A 231 -12.30 -22.75 14.95
CA ASP A 231 -12.07 -24.21 15.04
C ASP A 231 -11.20 -24.75 13.89
N LEU A 232 -10.83 -23.93 12.91
CA LEU A 232 -9.98 -24.31 11.77
C LEU A 232 -8.52 -23.84 11.93
N GLU A 233 -8.09 -23.45 13.11
CA GLU A 233 -6.70 -23.05 13.37
C GLU A 233 -5.68 -24.19 13.21
N GLU A 234 -6.10 -25.44 13.27
CA GLU A 234 -5.25 -26.59 12.92
C GLU A 234 -4.93 -26.65 11.41
N ILE A 235 -5.79 -26.04 10.57
CA ILE A 235 -5.64 -26.05 9.11
C ILE A 235 -5.05 -24.72 8.62
N PHE A 236 -5.46 -23.61 9.24
CA PHE A 236 -5.09 -22.27 8.80
C PHE A 236 -4.32 -21.51 9.87
N VAL A 237 -3.38 -20.70 9.43
CA VAL A 237 -2.97 -19.51 10.17
C VAL A 237 -4.00 -18.43 9.83
N LEU A 238 -4.83 -18.10 10.79
CA LEU A 238 -5.87 -17.08 10.66
C LEU A 238 -5.28 -15.68 10.91
N PRO A 239 -5.83 -14.62 10.29
CA PRO A 239 -5.32 -13.27 10.45
C PRO A 239 -5.66 -12.71 11.85
N GLU A 240 -4.77 -11.84 12.31
CA GLU A 240 -4.93 -11.09 13.57
C GLU A 240 -4.63 -9.62 13.32
N ALA A 241 -5.32 -8.75 14.08
CA ALA A 241 -5.02 -7.32 14.06
C ALA A 241 -3.61 -7.08 14.62
N ALA A 242 -2.83 -6.23 13.97
CA ALA A 242 -1.54 -5.81 14.49
C ALA A 242 -1.71 -5.10 15.85
N SER A 243 -0.72 -5.24 16.71
CA SER A 243 -0.72 -4.53 18.00
C SER A 243 -0.87 -3.02 17.79
N ASN A 244 -1.59 -2.35 18.67
CA ASN A 244 -1.85 -0.91 18.59
C ASN A 244 -2.61 -0.46 17.34
N SER A 245 -3.34 -1.35 16.67
CA SER A 245 -4.10 -1.04 15.46
C SER A 245 -5.61 -1.19 15.64
N ASP A 246 -6.34 -0.49 14.78
CA ASP A 246 -7.78 -0.62 14.58
C ASP A 246 -8.03 -0.69 13.07
N PRO A 247 -7.92 -1.91 12.49
CA PRO A 247 -7.94 -2.07 11.04
C PRO A 247 -9.31 -1.81 10.40
N SER A 248 -9.30 -1.14 9.26
CA SER A 248 -10.40 -1.13 8.31
C SER A 248 -10.11 -2.21 7.26
N TRP A 249 -10.60 -3.42 7.52
CA TRP A 249 -10.22 -4.61 6.77
C TRP A 249 -10.62 -4.55 5.30
N PHE A 250 -9.70 -4.94 4.42
CA PHE A 250 -9.96 -5.12 2.99
C PHE A 250 -10.31 -6.57 2.65
N GLY A 251 -9.63 -7.52 3.30
CA GLY A 251 -9.81 -8.95 3.11
C GLY A 251 -9.52 -9.75 4.38
N PHE A 252 -9.92 -11.03 4.36
CA PHE A 252 -9.63 -12.01 5.39
C PHE A 252 -8.58 -12.99 4.87
N LEU A 253 -7.33 -12.81 5.30
CA LEU A 253 -6.17 -13.58 4.85
C LEU A 253 -6.13 -14.94 5.57
N MET A 254 -5.94 -16.02 4.83
CA MET A 254 -5.72 -17.36 5.37
C MET A 254 -4.46 -17.96 4.76
N THR A 255 -3.61 -18.54 5.60
CA THR A 255 -2.44 -19.27 5.16
C THR A 255 -2.57 -20.74 5.60
N VAL A 256 -2.48 -21.66 4.66
CA VAL A 256 -2.60 -23.09 4.94
C VAL A 256 -1.41 -23.57 5.77
N ARG A 257 -1.68 -24.30 6.85
CA ARG A 257 -0.60 -24.87 7.69
C ARG A 257 0.05 -26.06 7.02
N VAL A 258 1.36 -26.12 7.13
CA VAL A 258 2.15 -27.30 6.73
C VAL A 258 1.68 -28.50 7.57
N GLY A 259 1.41 -29.62 6.91
CA GLY A 259 0.95 -30.85 7.59
C GLY A 259 -0.56 -30.94 7.82
N SER A 260 -1.36 -29.93 7.45
CA SER A 260 -2.83 -29.97 7.58
C SER A 260 -3.52 -30.99 6.66
N GLY A 261 -2.81 -31.60 5.72
CA GLY A 261 -3.39 -32.50 4.72
C GLY A 261 -4.11 -31.80 3.57
N LEU A 262 -4.22 -30.48 3.61
CA LEU A 262 -4.83 -29.67 2.56
C LEU A 262 -3.78 -28.78 1.86
N THR A 263 -4.06 -28.44 0.60
CA THR A 263 -3.28 -27.46 -0.15
C THR A 263 -4.14 -26.24 -0.47
N ARG A 264 -3.52 -25.06 -0.62
CA ARG A 264 -4.21 -23.86 -1.05
C ARG A 264 -5.03 -24.10 -2.32
N ASP A 265 -4.46 -24.77 -3.33
CA ASP A 265 -5.12 -24.97 -4.62
C ASP A 265 -6.38 -25.85 -4.49
N ARG A 266 -6.36 -26.87 -3.60
CA ARG A 266 -7.55 -27.66 -3.30
C ARG A 266 -8.64 -26.80 -2.63
N ILE A 267 -8.25 -25.96 -1.68
CA ILE A 267 -9.18 -25.08 -0.95
C ILE A 267 -9.78 -24.03 -1.88
N VAL A 268 -8.94 -23.34 -2.64
CA VAL A 268 -9.38 -22.30 -3.60
C VAL A 268 -10.31 -22.92 -4.65
N SER A 269 -9.94 -24.06 -5.23
CA SER A 269 -10.80 -24.75 -6.21
C SER A 269 -12.16 -25.16 -5.61
N HIS A 270 -12.18 -25.56 -4.34
CA HIS A 270 -13.43 -25.89 -3.66
C HIS A 270 -14.30 -24.65 -3.43
N LEU A 271 -13.71 -23.56 -2.96
CA LEU A 271 -14.40 -22.29 -2.74
C LEU A 271 -15.00 -21.73 -4.03
N GLU A 272 -14.22 -21.64 -5.10
CA GLU A 272 -14.65 -21.13 -6.41
C GLU A 272 -15.80 -22.00 -7.00
N LYS A 273 -15.72 -23.32 -6.88
CA LYS A 273 -16.81 -24.24 -7.28
C LYS A 273 -18.11 -24.04 -6.51
N ASN A 274 -18.02 -23.53 -5.30
CA ASN A 274 -19.18 -23.19 -4.44
C ASN A 274 -19.55 -21.70 -4.52
N GLY A 275 -19.08 -20.96 -5.54
CA GLY A 275 -19.43 -19.56 -5.78
C GLY A 275 -18.78 -18.57 -4.80
N VAL A 276 -17.74 -18.97 -4.06
CA VAL A 276 -16.97 -18.13 -3.17
C VAL A 276 -15.69 -17.71 -3.87
N GLN A 277 -15.60 -16.44 -4.27
CA GLN A 277 -14.43 -15.90 -4.94
C GLN A 277 -13.25 -15.72 -3.97
N THR A 278 -12.09 -16.06 -4.46
CA THR A 278 -10.83 -15.98 -3.72
C THR A 278 -9.82 -15.10 -4.47
N ARG A 279 -8.81 -14.62 -3.76
CA ARG A 279 -7.67 -13.89 -4.34
C ARG A 279 -6.39 -14.34 -3.67
N MET A 280 -5.30 -14.31 -4.44
CA MET A 280 -3.95 -14.44 -3.89
C MET A 280 -3.55 -13.14 -3.19
N LEU A 281 -2.66 -13.22 -2.19
CA LEU A 281 -2.16 -12.01 -1.57
C LEU A 281 -1.20 -11.29 -2.53
N PHE A 282 -1.66 -10.19 -3.10
CA PHE A 282 -0.91 -9.35 -4.02
C PHE A 282 -0.16 -10.18 -5.10
N ALA A 283 1.14 -9.94 -5.26
CA ALA A 283 2.00 -10.72 -6.14
C ALA A 283 2.54 -12.02 -5.51
N GLY A 284 2.24 -12.31 -4.24
CA GLY A 284 2.89 -13.43 -3.53
C GLY A 284 4.38 -13.16 -3.32
N ASN A 285 5.23 -13.54 -4.28
CA ASN A 285 6.64 -13.14 -4.32
C ASN A 285 6.94 -12.46 -5.66
N LEU A 286 6.93 -11.14 -5.65
CA LEU A 286 7.08 -10.32 -6.86
C LEU A 286 8.39 -10.61 -7.62
N ILE A 287 9.47 -10.94 -6.89
CA ILE A 287 10.77 -11.24 -7.51
C ILE A 287 10.68 -12.46 -8.44
N LYS A 288 9.73 -13.37 -8.23
CA LYS A 288 9.55 -14.57 -9.04
C LYS A 288 8.68 -14.35 -10.29
N HIS A 289 8.13 -13.15 -10.46
CA HIS A 289 7.33 -12.81 -11.64
C HIS A 289 8.21 -12.52 -12.88
N PRO A 290 7.65 -12.70 -14.09
CA PRO A 290 8.39 -12.46 -15.33
C PRO A 290 9.00 -11.05 -15.45
N CYS A 291 8.38 -10.02 -14.84
CA CYS A 291 8.93 -8.66 -14.86
C CYS A 291 10.31 -8.53 -14.17
N PHE A 292 10.73 -9.53 -13.40
CA PHE A 292 12.05 -9.60 -12.76
C PHE A 292 13.03 -10.53 -13.49
N ASP A 293 12.67 -11.15 -14.63
CA ASP A 293 13.52 -12.15 -15.30
C ASP A 293 14.91 -11.62 -15.63
N GLU A 294 15.00 -10.45 -16.24
CA GLU A 294 16.29 -9.82 -16.60
C GLU A 294 17.10 -9.47 -15.35
N MET A 295 16.45 -8.94 -14.32
CA MET A 295 17.10 -8.57 -13.06
C MET A 295 17.59 -9.81 -12.29
N ARG A 296 16.85 -10.94 -12.36
CA ARG A 296 17.33 -12.21 -11.76
C ARG A 296 18.52 -12.79 -12.49
N VAL A 297 18.55 -12.69 -13.81
CA VAL A 297 19.68 -13.16 -14.64
C VAL A 297 20.93 -12.33 -14.40
N SER A 298 20.80 -10.99 -14.43
CA SER A 298 21.91 -10.07 -14.17
C SER A 298 22.35 -10.01 -12.71
N ARG A 299 21.43 -10.33 -11.77
CA ARG A 299 21.55 -10.12 -10.32
C ARG A 299 21.74 -8.66 -9.94
N GLU A 300 21.23 -7.76 -10.75
CA GLU A 300 21.33 -6.31 -10.57
C GLU A 300 19.94 -5.68 -10.49
N GLY A 301 19.87 -4.46 -9.96
CA GLY A 301 18.65 -3.66 -9.92
C GLY A 301 17.72 -3.95 -8.74
N TYR A 302 18.00 -4.94 -7.90
CA TYR A 302 17.31 -5.19 -6.63
C TYR A 302 18.25 -5.85 -5.62
N ARG A 303 17.87 -5.83 -4.35
CA ARG A 303 18.58 -6.53 -3.26
C ARG A 303 17.59 -7.29 -2.39
N VAL A 304 18.01 -8.42 -1.86
CA VAL A 304 17.24 -9.24 -0.91
C VAL A 304 18.00 -9.33 0.39
N VAL A 305 17.29 -9.24 1.51
CA VAL A 305 17.83 -9.42 2.87
C VAL A 305 17.16 -10.67 3.48
N GLY A 306 18.00 -11.61 3.90
CA GLY A 306 17.54 -12.92 4.37
C GLY A 306 17.00 -13.82 3.25
N ASP A 307 16.19 -14.83 3.59
CA ASP A 307 15.77 -15.91 2.69
C ASP A 307 14.34 -15.78 2.15
N LEU A 308 13.58 -14.76 2.54
CA LEU A 308 12.17 -14.53 2.16
C LEU A 308 11.26 -15.76 2.35
N VAL A 309 11.47 -16.51 3.43
CA VAL A 309 10.77 -17.79 3.70
C VAL A 309 9.26 -17.58 3.83
N ASN A 310 8.83 -16.55 4.56
CA ASN A 310 7.41 -16.26 4.72
C ASN A 310 6.79 -15.66 3.46
N THR A 311 7.54 -14.85 2.71
CA THR A 311 7.13 -14.36 1.39
C THR A 311 6.84 -15.54 0.44
N ASP A 312 7.69 -16.55 0.39
CA ASP A 312 7.48 -17.75 -0.40
C ASP A 312 6.31 -18.61 0.11
N ARG A 313 6.11 -18.66 1.43
CA ARG A 313 4.92 -19.30 2.01
C ARG A 313 3.64 -18.59 1.60
N ILE A 314 3.60 -17.26 1.67
CA ILE A 314 2.45 -16.47 1.21
C ILE A 314 2.13 -16.82 -0.24
N MET A 315 3.12 -16.83 -1.12
CA MET A 315 2.91 -17.15 -2.53
C MET A 315 2.32 -18.55 -2.75
N ARG A 316 2.76 -19.57 -1.98
CA ARG A 316 2.32 -20.96 -2.17
C ARG A 316 1.04 -21.29 -1.40
N ASP A 317 0.93 -20.79 -0.17
CA ASP A 317 0.03 -21.35 0.82
C ASP A 317 -1.09 -20.36 1.24
N SER A 318 -1.06 -19.10 0.79
CA SER A 318 -2.01 -18.08 1.23
C SER A 318 -3.02 -17.71 0.14
N PHE A 319 -4.21 -17.34 0.59
CA PHE A 319 -5.29 -16.73 -0.19
C PHE A 319 -6.15 -15.87 0.75
N TRP A 320 -6.97 -15.01 0.19
CA TRP A 320 -7.92 -14.24 0.99
C TRP A 320 -9.32 -14.22 0.36
N ILE A 321 -10.31 -13.97 1.20
CA ILE A 321 -11.71 -13.76 0.85
C ILE A 321 -12.10 -12.33 1.23
N GLY A 322 -13.07 -11.77 0.49
CA GLY A 322 -13.51 -10.40 0.71
C GLY A 322 -14.31 -10.21 2.00
N VAL A 323 -14.25 -9.01 2.56
CA VAL A 323 -15.04 -8.57 3.72
C VAL A 323 -15.81 -7.27 3.40
N TYR A 324 -16.21 -7.07 2.15
CA TYR A 324 -16.80 -5.83 1.66
C TYR A 324 -18.17 -5.51 2.32
N PRO A 325 -18.58 -4.22 2.35
CA PRO A 325 -19.75 -3.76 3.12
C PRO A 325 -21.09 -4.36 2.71
N GLY A 326 -21.21 -4.81 1.45
CA GLY A 326 -22.46 -5.39 0.91
C GLY A 326 -22.70 -6.86 1.26
N MET A 327 -21.82 -7.49 2.06
CA MET A 327 -22.01 -8.87 2.50
C MET A 327 -23.12 -8.96 3.55
N THR A 328 -24.01 -9.92 3.36
CA THR A 328 -25.05 -10.26 4.34
C THR A 328 -24.57 -11.35 5.30
N GLU A 329 -25.19 -11.46 6.47
CA GLU A 329 -24.92 -12.55 7.42
C GLU A 329 -25.11 -13.94 6.77
N LYS A 330 -26.10 -14.08 5.89
CA LYS A 330 -26.31 -15.30 5.11
C LYS A 330 -25.11 -15.67 4.23
N MET A 331 -24.53 -14.68 3.57
CA MET A 331 -23.35 -14.90 2.72
C MET A 331 -22.14 -15.32 3.57
N ILE A 332 -21.92 -14.65 4.69
CA ILE A 332 -20.82 -14.94 5.60
C ILE A 332 -20.96 -16.35 6.19
N SER A 333 -22.16 -16.67 6.73
CA SER A 333 -22.45 -18.01 7.26
C SER A 333 -22.25 -19.09 6.21
N TYR A 334 -22.71 -18.87 4.96
CA TYR A 334 -22.53 -19.81 3.86
C TYR A 334 -21.03 -20.05 3.56
N MET A 335 -20.23 -18.97 3.51
CA MET A 335 -18.79 -19.08 3.24
C MET A 335 -18.05 -19.84 4.34
N ILE A 336 -18.42 -19.61 5.61
CA ILE A 336 -17.92 -20.35 6.77
C ILE A 336 -18.28 -21.83 6.65
N ASP A 337 -19.54 -22.16 6.34
CA ASP A 337 -20.01 -23.53 6.18
C ASP A 337 -19.27 -24.29 5.08
N VAL A 338 -18.99 -23.63 3.94
CA VAL A 338 -18.22 -24.22 2.82
C VAL A 338 -16.81 -24.57 3.26
N LEU A 339 -16.13 -23.67 4.00
CA LEU A 339 -14.79 -23.93 4.54
C LEU A 339 -14.80 -25.05 5.59
N CYS A 340 -15.75 -25.04 6.53
CA CYS A 340 -15.87 -26.07 7.56
C CYS A 340 -16.17 -27.46 7.00
N LYS A 341 -16.96 -27.57 5.94
CA LYS A 341 -17.23 -28.85 5.26
C LYS A 341 -15.99 -29.43 4.59
N LEU A 342 -15.20 -28.59 3.94
CA LEU A 342 -13.94 -29.01 3.33
C LEU A 342 -12.93 -29.52 4.38
N ALA A 343 -12.87 -28.84 5.53
CA ALA A 343 -11.96 -29.22 6.62
C ALA A 343 -12.26 -30.61 7.23
N LYS A 344 -13.50 -31.10 7.07
CA LYS A 344 -13.97 -32.40 7.58
C LYS A 344 -13.93 -33.52 6.53
N SER A 345 -13.59 -33.21 5.28
CA SER A 345 -13.53 -34.15 4.15
C SER A 345 -12.09 -34.62 3.88
#